data_935b09f991d0643d2d8e05e67585c8b1
#
_entry.id   935b09f991d0643d2d8e05e67585c8b1
#
_cell.length_a   1.000
_cell.length_b   1.000
_cell.length_c   1.000
_cell.angle_alpha   90.00
_cell.angle_beta   90.00
_cell.angle_gamma   90.00
#
_symmetry.space_group_name_H-M   'P 1'
#
loop_
_entity.id
_entity.type
_entity.pdbx_description
1 polymer ?
#
loop_
_entity_poly.entity_id
_entity_poly.type
_entity_poly.pdbx_seq_one_letter_code
_entity_poly.pdbx_strand_id
1 'polypeptide(L)'
;MTKSEGLAQSVLQTNVFKRRFKIRELYRSLVFLPRAGRKLKANKKTNFVDKNFVKRLQLAVTEVNGCAACSYQHTKMALEQGMSNEEISSFLTGGTDFVVTEEAKAILFAQHFADERGVPDKSAYAAIVEEYGEKEAEVILAACQIMIAGNMYGIPFSAFLSRLKGVKYKESTLFYELSMLVSGILFLPLAIVHGFFRGLIGLPRAFKNA
;
A
#
# COMPACT_ATOMS: atom_id res chain seq x y z
N MET A 1 -24.29 -15.05 -4.98
CA MET A 1 -22.97 -14.40 -5.07
C MET A 1 -23.03 -13.39 -6.21
N THR A 2 -22.78 -12.14 -5.92
CA THR A 2 -22.66 -11.12 -6.96
C THR A 2 -21.35 -11.29 -7.73
N LYS A 3 -21.26 -10.82 -8.99
CA LYS A 3 -20.05 -10.88 -9.82
C LYS A 3 -18.85 -10.21 -9.12
N SER A 4 -19.12 -9.21 -8.27
CA SER A 4 -18.16 -8.49 -7.45
C SER A 4 -17.57 -9.34 -6.29
N GLU A 5 -18.38 -10.18 -5.66
CA GLU A 5 -17.90 -11.11 -4.63
C GLU A 5 -17.00 -12.20 -5.24
N GLY A 6 -17.28 -12.61 -6.49
CA GLY A 6 -16.47 -13.58 -7.22
C GLY A 6 -15.05 -13.07 -7.48
N LEU A 7 -14.87 -11.84 -7.96
CA LEU A 7 -13.54 -11.24 -8.20
C LEU A 7 -12.76 -11.10 -6.89
N ALA A 8 -13.37 -10.56 -5.85
CA ALA A 8 -12.72 -10.42 -4.55
C ALA A 8 -12.30 -11.77 -3.94
N GLN A 9 -13.10 -12.81 -4.12
CA GLN A 9 -12.75 -14.17 -3.65
C GLN A 9 -11.66 -14.84 -4.50
N SER A 10 -11.65 -14.65 -5.83
CA SER A 10 -10.58 -15.20 -6.68
C SER A 10 -9.20 -14.64 -6.31
N VAL A 11 -9.12 -13.36 -5.90
CA VAL A 11 -7.90 -12.73 -5.42
C VAL A 11 -7.38 -13.37 -4.12
N LEU A 12 -8.26 -13.86 -3.25
CA LEU A 12 -7.85 -14.56 -2.02
C LEU A 12 -7.28 -15.96 -2.27
N GLN A 13 -7.58 -16.57 -3.42
CA GLN A 13 -7.14 -17.93 -3.73
C GLN A 13 -5.69 -18.01 -4.22
N THR A 14 -5.04 -16.87 -4.51
CA THR A 14 -3.62 -16.83 -4.85
C THR A 14 -2.79 -17.06 -3.58
N ASN A 15 -2.36 -18.30 -3.33
CA ASN A 15 -1.52 -18.69 -2.19
C ASN A 15 -0.04 -18.27 -2.35
N VAL A 16 0.20 -17.14 -3.01
CA VAL A 16 1.53 -16.65 -3.32
C VAL A 16 1.60 -15.18 -2.91
N PHE A 17 2.58 -14.85 -2.07
CA PHE A 17 2.98 -13.46 -1.92
C PHE A 17 4.31 -13.24 -2.66
N LYS A 18 4.42 -12.09 -3.30
CA LYS A 18 5.61 -11.78 -4.10
C LYS A 18 6.80 -11.33 -3.24
N ARG A 19 6.56 -10.91 -1.99
CA ARG A 19 7.59 -10.33 -1.12
C ARG A 19 7.49 -10.74 0.35
N ARG A 20 8.64 -10.93 0.98
CA ARG A 20 8.77 -10.98 2.44
C ARG A 20 9.38 -9.69 2.94
N PHE A 21 8.80 -9.13 4.00
CA PHE A 21 9.29 -7.93 4.66
C PHE A 21 9.98 -8.26 5.97
N LYS A 22 10.89 -7.38 6.39
CA LYS A 22 11.58 -7.47 7.69
C LYS A 22 10.84 -6.62 8.73
N ILE A 23 10.96 -6.97 10.00
CA ILE A 23 10.37 -6.21 11.11
C ILE A 23 10.84 -4.73 11.10
N ARG A 24 12.11 -4.47 10.75
CA ARG A 24 12.62 -3.10 10.60
C ARG A 24 11.90 -2.30 9.51
N GLU A 25 11.54 -2.95 8.40
CA GLU A 25 10.79 -2.31 7.31
C GLU A 25 9.37 -2.00 7.75
N LEU A 26 8.73 -2.94 8.45
CA LEU A 26 7.42 -2.74 9.06
C LEU A 26 7.44 -1.55 10.03
N TYR A 27 8.35 -1.52 11.00
CA TYR A 27 8.47 -0.41 11.95
C TYR A 27 8.63 0.94 11.23
N ARG A 28 9.54 1.00 10.25
CA ARG A 28 9.76 2.22 9.45
C ARG A 28 8.49 2.68 8.74
N SER A 29 7.73 1.77 8.14
CA SER A 29 6.48 2.11 7.45
C SER A 29 5.41 2.61 8.43
N LEU A 30 5.32 2.03 9.63
CA LEU A 30 4.39 2.45 10.68
C LEU A 30 4.67 3.87 11.19
N VAL A 31 5.94 4.30 11.22
CA VAL A 31 6.33 5.66 11.65
C VAL A 31 5.73 6.75 10.75
N PHE A 32 5.49 6.46 9.47
CA PHE A 32 4.90 7.43 8.54
C PHE A 32 3.37 7.47 8.56
N LEU A 33 2.69 6.48 9.17
CA LEU A 33 1.23 6.39 9.21
C LEU A 33 0.53 7.64 9.77
N PRO A 34 1.00 8.29 10.88
CA PRO A 34 0.30 9.46 11.41
C PRO A 34 0.25 10.63 10.43
N ARG A 35 1.34 10.86 9.71
CA ARG A 35 1.41 11.92 8.68
C ARG A 35 0.58 11.56 7.47
N ALA A 36 0.76 10.35 6.93
CA ALA A 36 0.04 9.87 5.75
C ALA A 36 -1.48 9.83 6.01
N GLY A 37 -1.91 9.32 7.17
CA GLY A 37 -3.31 9.29 7.56
C GLY A 37 -3.94 10.69 7.64
N ARG A 38 -3.22 11.68 8.20
CA ARG A 38 -3.69 13.09 8.22
C ARG A 38 -3.86 13.66 6.82
N LYS A 39 -2.91 13.39 5.90
CA LYS A 39 -2.98 13.86 4.51
C LYS A 39 -4.16 13.24 3.76
N LEU A 40 -4.37 11.92 3.85
CA LEU A 40 -5.51 11.26 3.23
C LEU A 40 -6.86 11.68 3.85
N LYS A 41 -6.90 11.88 5.18
CA LYS A 41 -8.11 12.39 5.83
C LYS A 41 -8.45 13.81 5.38
N ALA A 42 -7.46 14.67 5.19
CA ALA A 42 -7.65 16.01 4.64
C ALA A 42 -8.11 15.93 3.18
N ASN A 43 -7.47 15.09 2.36
CA ASN A 43 -7.87 14.88 0.97
C ASN A 43 -9.32 14.37 0.86
N LYS A 44 -9.74 13.45 1.75
CA LYS A 44 -11.14 12.95 1.75
C LYS A 44 -12.16 14.07 1.97
N LYS A 45 -11.80 15.15 2.68
CA LYS A 45 -12.69 16.30 2.91
C LYS A 45 -12.72 17.26 1.72
N THR A 46 -11.57 17.45 1.05
CA THR A 46 -11.41 18.43 -0.02
C THR A 46 -11.59 17.85 -1.41
N ASN A 47 -11.44 16.53 -1.55
CA ASN A 47 -11.35 15.79 -2.82
C ASN A 47 -10.35 16.44 -3.81
N PHE A 48 -9.24 16.98 -3.27
CA PHE A 48 -8.21 17.65 -4.06
C PHE A 48 -7.54 16.67 -5.05
N VAL A 49 -7.22 15.46 -4.58
CA VAL A 49 -6.87 14.32 -5.41
C VAL A 49 -8.05 13.37 -5.46
N ASP A 50 -8.48 12.98 -6.65
CA ASP A 50 -9.64 12.12 -6.85
C ASP A 50 -9.53 10.80 -6.06
N LYS A 51 -10.64 10.37 -5.46
CA LYS A 51 -10.69 9.17 -4.64
C LYS A 51 -10.35 7.88 -5.40
N ASN A 52 -10.72 7.79 -6.68
CA ASN A 52 -10.43 6.63 -7.52
C ASN A 52 -8.96 6.64 -7.92
N PHE A 53 -8.37 7.81 -8.18
CA PHE A 53 -6.93 7.94 -8.38
C PHE A 53 -6.15 7.46 -7.16
N VAL A 54 -6.50 7.91 -5.94
CA VAL A 54 -5.90 7.39 -4.69
C VAL A 54 -6.02 5.87 -4.61
N LYS A 55 -7.17 5.31 -5.05
CA LYS A 55 -7.39 3.86 -5.04
C LYS A 55 -6.51 3.14 -6.06
N ARG A 56 -6.35 3.67 -7.29
CA ARG A 56 -5.45 3.12 -8.31
C ARG A 56 -4.00 3.08 -7.82
N LEU A 57 -3.51 4.13 -7.16
CA LEU A 57 -2.18 4.14 -6.52
C LEU A 57 -2.02 3.01 -5.49
N GLN A 58 -3.04 2.79 -4.65
CA GLN A 58 -3.03 1.73 -3.65
C GLN A 58 -3.04 0.33 -4.28
N LEU A 59 -3.80 0.13 -5.35
CA LEU A 59 -3.81 -1.13 -6.10
C LEU A 59 -2.44 -1.40 -6.75
N ALA A 60 -1.81 -0.38 -7.36
CA ALA A 60 -0.48 -0.49 -7.96
C ALA A 60 0.60 -0.90 -6.92
N VAL A 61 0.59 -0.30 -5.72
CA VAL A 61 1.48 -0.73 -4.61
C VAL A 61 1.21 -2.17 -4.21
N THR A 62 -0.05 -2.58 -4.17
CA THR A 62 -0.46 -3.92 -3.74
C THR A 62 -0.10 -4.99 -4.76
N GLU A 63 -0.22 -4.68 -6.05
CA GLU A 63 0.18 -5.56 -7.14
C GLU A 63 1.65 -5.93 -7.02
N VAL A 64 2.55 -4.95 -6.87
CA VAL A 64 4.00 -5.17 -6.73
C VAL A 64 4.33 -6.05 -5.52
N ASN A 65 3.62 -5.88 -4.41
CA ASN A 65 3.91 -6.61 -3.17
C ASN A 65 3.22 -7.98 -3.08
N GLY A 66 2.12 -8.19 -3.78
CA GLY A 66 1.37 -9.45 -3.77
C GLY A 66 0.65 -9.74 -2.45
N CYS A 67 -0.06 -8.77 -1.88
CA CYS A 67 -0.80 -8.92 -0.63
C CYS A 67 -2.25 -9.36 -0.88
N ALA A 68 -2.58 -10.65 -0.75
CA ALA A 68 -3.93 -11.16 -1.00
C ALA A 68 -5.02 -10.50 -0.14
N ALA A 69 -4.82 -10.34 1.18
CA ALA A 69 -5.79 -9.65 2.05
C ALA A 69 -6.00 -8.20 1.65
N CYS A 70 -4.92 -7.49 1.26
CA CYS A 70 -4.99 -6.11 0.83
C CYS A 70 -5.71 -6.01 -0.52
N SER A 71 -5.37 -6.88 -1.48
CA SER A 71 -6.05 -6.95 -2.77
C SER A 71 -7.55 -7.17 -2.58
N TYR A 72 -7.95 -8.14 -1.76
CA TYR A 72 -9.37 -8.38 -1.45
C TYR A 72 -10.07 -7.15 -0.87
N GLN A 73 -9.49 -6.56 0.18
CA GLN A 73 -10.10 -5.42 0.87
C GLN A 73 -10.18 -4.19 -0.05
N HIS A 74 -9.11 -3.91 -0.80
CA HIS A 74 -9.10 -2.75 -1.69
C HIS A 74 -9.94 -2.96 -2.95
N THR A 75 -10.06 -4.19 -3.46
CA THR A 75 -11.04 -4.55 -4.51
C THR A 75 -12.45 -4.22 -4.05
N LYS A 76 -12.85 -4.68 -2.85
CA LYS A 76 -14.18 -4.39 -2.30
C LYS A 76 -14.42 -2.88 -2.20
N MET A 77 -13.48 -2.12 -1.63
CA MET A 77 -13.59 -0.67 -1.51
C MET A 77 -13.63 0.05 -2.87
N ALA A 78 -12.88 -0.44 -3.86
CA ALA A 78 -12.86 0.13 -5.21
C ALA A 78 -14.22 -0.08 -5.93
N LEU A 79 -14.81 -1.27 -5.80
CA LEU A 79 -16.15 -1.57 -6.30
C LEU A 79 -17.22 -0.69 -5.65
N GLU A 80 -17.15 -0.48 -4.33
CA GLU A 80 -18.04 0.41 -3.58
C GLU A 80 -17.90 1.89 -4.03
N GLN A 81 -16.74 2.25 -4.59
CA GLN A 81 -16.48 3.57 -5.16
C GLN A 81 -16.88 3.71 -6.64
N GLY A 82 -17.35 2.62 -7.26
CA GLY A 82 -17.83 2.60 -8.64
C GLY A 82 -16.79 2.24 -9.69
N MET A 83 -15.61 1.75 -9.30
CA MET A 83 -14.64 1.21 -10.27
C MET A 83 -15.16 -0.10 -10.87
N SER A 84 -14.88 -0.37 -12.15
CA SER A 84 -15.27 -1.61 -12.80
C SER A 84 -14.40 -2.81 -12.37
N ASN A 85 -14.92 -4.03 -12.56
CA ASN A 85 -14.13 -5.24 -12.31
C ASN A 85 -12.92 -5.34 -13.23
N GLU A 86 -13.08 -4.92 -14.48
CA GLU A 86 -12.07 -4.92 -15.52
C GLU A 86 -10.92 -3.96 -15.14
N GLU A 87 -11.26 -2.74 -14.70
CA GLU A 87 -10.28 -1.75 -14.22
C GLU A 87 -9.50 -2.28 -13.01
N ILE A 88 -10.18 -2.79 -11.99
CA ILE A 88 -9.54 -3.33 -10.79
C ILE A 88 -8.64 -4.52 -11.13
N SER A 89 -9.10 -5.43 -12.00
CA SER A 89 -8.33 -6.58 -12.43
C SER A 89 -7.07 -6.16 -13.18
N SER A 90 -7.16 -5.17 -14.07
CA SER A 90 -6.01 -4.62 -14.79
C SER A 90 -4.94 -4.13 -13.81
N PHE A 91 -5.30 -3.29 -12.83
CA PHE A 91 -4.33 -2.80 -11.83
C PHE A 91 -3.72 -3.91 -10.96
N LEU A 92 -4.48 -4.95 -10.61
CA LEU A 92 -3.97 -6.07 -9.81
C LEU A 92 -3.05 -7.03 -10.58
N THR A 93 -3.07 -6.97 -11.91
CA THR A 93 -2.21 -7.77 -12.78
C THR A 93 -1.08 -6.96 -13.42
N GLY A 94 -0.93 -5.69 -13.08
CA GLY A 94 0.07 -4.79 -13.64
C GLY A 94 -0.28 -4.29 -15.05
N GLY A 95 -1.56 -4.39 -15.45
CA GLY A 95 -2.04 -3.86 -16.73
C GLY A 95 -2.10 -2.33 -16.73
N THR A 96 -2.07 -1.75 -17.92
CA THR A 96 -2.05 -0.29 -18.15
C THR A 96 -3.29 0.24 -18.87
N ASP A 97 -4.22 -0.63 -19.24
CA ASP A 97 -5.39 -0.30 -20.09
C ASP A 97 -6.30 0.78 -19.50
N PHE A 98 -6.31 0.93 -18.19
CA PHE A 98 -7.12 1.92 -17.47
C PHE A 98 -6.26 3.03 -16.84
N VAL A 99 -4.98 3.12 -17.16
CA VAL A 99 -4.13 4.22 -16.70
C VAL A 99 -4.37 5.42 -17.61
N VAL A 100 -4.93 6.49 -17.05
CA VAL A 100 -5.05 7.76 -17.77
C VAL A 100 -3.70 8.47 -17.80
N THR A 101 -3.46 9.22 -18.89
CA THR A 101 -2.14 9.84 -19.14
C THR A 101 -1.68 10.72 -17.98
N GLU A 102 -2.61 11.47 -17.39
CA GLU A 102 -2.36 12.40 -16.29
C GLU A 102 -1.96 11.70 -14.98
N GLU A 103 -2.29 10.40 -14.82
CA GLU A 103 -1.96 9.62 -13.64
C GLU A 103 -0.74 8.71 -13.84
N ALA A 104 -0.28 8.54 -15.07
CA ALA A 104 0.73 7.54 -15.44
C ALA A 104 2.03 7.66 -14.61
N LYS A 105 2.56 8.88 -14.46
CA LYS A 105 3.77 9.11 -13.64
C LYS A 105 3.57 8.71 -12.18
N ALA A 106 2.43 9.01 -11.60
CA ALA A 106 2.14 8.67 -10.21
C ALA A 106 1.93 7.17 -10.01
N ILE A 107 1.32 6.46 -10.97
CA ILE A 107 1.21 5.00 -10.94
C ILE A 107 2.58 4.35 -11.02
N LEU A 108 3.45 4.79 -11.93
CA LEU A 108 4.84 4.33 -12.01
C LEU A 108 5.61 4.63 -10.71
N PHE A 109 5.41 5.81 -10.12
CA PHE A 109 5.98 6.13 -8.82
C PHE A 109 5.48 5.20 -7.72
N ALA A 110 4.19 4.87 -7.69
CA ALA A 110 3.62 3.94 -6.71
C ALA A 110 4.23 2.54 -6.82
N GLN A 111 4.45 2.06 -8.05
CA GLN A 111 5.14 0.80 -8.31
C GLN A 111 6.61 0.87 -7.86
N HIS A 112 7.35 1.91 -8.25
CA HIS A 112 8.73 2.16 -7.80
C HIS A 112 8.80 2.23 -6.27
N PHE A 113 7.90 2.99 -5.62
CA PHE A 113 7.83 3.11 -4.17
C PHE A 113 7.66 1.74 -3.49
N ALA A 114 6.83 0.87 -4.04
CA ALA A 114 6.63 -0.48 -3.54
C ALA A 114 7.87 -1.35 -3.78
N ASP A 115 8.48 -1.24 -4.97
CA ASP A 115 9.69 -1.96 -5.35
C ASP A 115 10.85 -1.62 -4.43
N GLU A 116 11.02 -0.36 -4.09
CA GLU A 116 11.98 0.18 -3.14
C GLU A 116 11.57 0.01 -1.67
N ARG A 117 10.58 -0.83 -1.40
CA ARG A 117 10.14 -1.21 -0.04
C ARG A 117 9.80 -0.01 0.85
N GLY A 118 9.18 1.01 0.26
CA GLY A 118 8.75 2.22 0.95
C GLY A 118 9.84 3.27 1.18
N VAL A 119 10.99 3.14 0.50
CA VAL A 119 12.06 4.15 0.52
C VAL A 119 12.43 4.47 -0.92
N PRO A 120 11.61 5.26 -1.63
CA PRO A 120 11.85 5.60 -3.02
C PRO A 120 13.07 6.52 -3.17
N ASP A 121 13.59 6.60 -4.38
CA ASP A 121 14.64 7.56 -4.71
C ASP A 121 14.12 8.99 -4.57
N LYS A 122 15.00 9.87 -4.08
CA LYS A 122 14.68 11.29 -3.90
C LYS A 122 14.32 11.95 -5.24
N SER A 123 15.00 11.58 -6.32
CA SER A 123 14.74 12.06 -7.68
C SER A 123 13.36 11.62 -8.19
N ALA A 124 12.96 10.37 -7.93
CA ALA A 124 11.64 9.89 -8.31
C ALA A 124 10.52 10.69 -7.63
N TYR A 125 10.67 11.02 -6.35
CA TYR A 125 9.70 11.88 -5.67
C TYR A 125 9.75 13.34 -6.16
N ALA A 126 10.94 13.86 -6.47
CA ALA A 126 11.06 15.20 -7.05
C ALA A 126 10.32 15.34 -8.38
N ALA A 127 10.39 14.31 -9.24
CA ALA A 127 9.63 14.27 -10.50
C ALA A 127 8.10 14.28 -10.27
N ILE A 128 7.61 13.69 -9.17
CA ILE A 128 6.19 13.77 -8.80
C ILE A 128 5.82 15.17 -8.33
N VAL A 129 6.71 15.83 -7.56
CA VAL A 129 6.47 17.22 -7.14
C VAL A 129 6.47 18.17 -8.35
N GLU A 130 7.35 17.95 -9.30
CA GLU A 130 7.40 18.73 -10.55
C GLU A 130 6.12 18.60 -11.38
N GLU A 131 5.60 17.37 -11.51
CA GLU A 131 4.41 17.08 -12.33
C GLU A 131 3.11 17.54 -11.68
N TYR A 132 2.93 17.24 -10.38
CA TYR A 132 1.64 17.40 -9.68
C TYR A 132 1.62 18.56 -8.68
N GLY A 133 2.78 19.19 -8.42
CA GLY A 133 2.93 20.16 -7.33
C GLY A 133 3.00 19.53 -5.94
N GLU A 134 3.51 20.27 -4.95
CA GLU A 134 3.78 19.74 -3.60
C GLU A 134 2.56 19.14 -2.90
N LYS A 135 1.40 19.79 -3.01
CA LYS A 135 0.18 19.37 -2.29
C LYS A 135 -0.34 18.01 -2.79
N GLU A 136 -0.40 17.82 -4.09
CA GLU A 136 -0.86 16.58 -4.71
C GLU A 136 0.17 15.47 -4.53
N ALA A 137 1.46 15.78 -4.74
CA ALA A 137 2.57 14.86 -4.48
C ALA A 137 2.57 14.32 -3.03
N GLU A 138 2.19 15.14 -2.05
CA GLU A 138 2.05 14.69 -0.66
C GLU A 138 0.89 13.70 -0.47
N VAL A 139 -0.23 13.86 -1.19
CA VAL A 139 -1.35 12.91 -1.15
C VAL A 139 -0.96 11.61 -1.85
N ILE A 140 -0.30 11.69 -3.01
CA ILE A 140 0.22 10.53 -3.76
C ILE A 140 1.17 9.71 -2.86
N LEU A 141 2.15 10.37 -2.24
CA LEU A 141 3.06 9.71 -1.31
C LEU A 141 2.34 9.11 -0.11
N ALA A 142 1.35 9.82 0.45
CA ALA A 142 0.58 9.32 1.58
C ALA A 142 -0.24 8.07 1.22
N ALA A 143 -0.81 8.00 0.02
CA ALA A 143 -1.51 6.82 -0.49
C ALA A 143 -0.56 5.61 -0.55
N CYS A 144 0.64 5.79 -1.08
CA CYS A 144 1.67 4.76 -1.15
C CYS A 144 2.14 4.32 0.25
N GLN A 145 2.36 5.27 1.18
CA GLN A 145 2.81 4.98 2.55
C GLN A 145 1.79 4.19 3.36
N ILE A 146 0.50 4.55 3.29
CA ILE A 146 -0.57 3.79 3.95
C ILE A 146 -0.62 2.38 3.39
N MET A 147 -0.55 2.27 2.05
CA MET A 147 -0.73 0.98 1.41
C MET A 147 0.44 0.02 1.69
N ILE A 148 1.68 0.50 1.64
CA ILE A 148 2.83 -0.38 1.91
C ILE A 148 2.85 -0.86 3.37
N ALA A 149 2.47 -0.03 4.33
CA ALA A 149 2.32 -0.45 5.73
C ALA A 149 1.25 -1.54 5.87
N GLY A 150 0.11 -1.35 5.20
CA GLY A 150 -0.94 -2.36 5.09
C GLY A 150 -0.44 -3.67 4.47
N ASN A 151 0.32 -3.60 3.38
CA ASN A 151 0.87 -4.80 2.73
C ASN A 151 1.89 -5.53 3.63
N MET A 152 2.78 -4.79 4.32
CA MET A 152 3.79 -5.38 5.22
C MET A 152 3.16 -6.16 6.38
N TYR A 153 1.98 -5.74 6.84
CA TYR A 153 1.22 -6.46 7.85
C TYR A 153 0.26 -7.50 7.26
N GLY A 154 -0.39 -7.18 6.15
CA GLY A 154 -1.40 -8.02 5.51
C GLY A 154 -0.84 -9.30 4.88
N ILE A 155 0.41 -9.28 4.40
CA ILE A 155 1.07 -10.46 3.83
C ILE A 155 1.22 -11.58 4.89
N PRO A 156 1.90 -11.37 6.03
CA PRO A 156 1.99 -12.40 7.07
C PRO A 156 0.63 -12.75 7.67
N PHE A 157 -0.31 -11.81 7.75
CA PHE A 157 -1.67 -12.08 8.19
C PHE A 157 -2.41 -13.03 7.25
N SER A 158 -2.34 -12.80 5.94
CA SER A 158 -2.94 -13.69 4.93
C SER A 158 -2.35 -15.09 5.01
N ALA A 159 -1.02 -15.20 5.14
CA ALA A 159 -0.32 -16.46 5.25
C ALA A 159 -0.72 -17.23 6.52
N PHE A 160 -0.84 -16.54 7.64
CA PHE A 160 -1.28 -17.12 8.91
C PHE A 160 -2.73 -17.63 8.83
N LEU A 161 -3.67 -16.83 8.29
CA LEU A 161 -5.06 -17.26 8.11
C LEU A 161 -5.18 -18.46 7.16
N SER A 162 -4.40 -18.48 6.07
CA SER A 162 -4.34 -19.59 5.14
C SER A 162 -3.83 -20.87 5.82
N ARG A 163 -2.81 -20.73 6.66
CA ARG A 163 -2.25 -21.84 7.47
C ARG A 163 -3.27 -22.43 8.43
N LEU A 164 -4.09 -21.62 9.09
CA LEU A 164 -5.17 -22.07 9.95
C LEU A 164 -6.23 -22.88 9.18
N LYS A 165 -6.38 -22.64 7.89
CA LYS A 165 -7.24 -23.41 6.97
C LYS A 165 -6.56 -24.64 6.36
N GLY A 166 -5.35 -25.00 6.83
CA GLY A 166 -4.59 -26.16 6.34
C GLY A 166 -3.72 -25.88 5.10
N VAL A 167 -3.77 -24.70 4.51
CA VAL A 167 -3.03 -24.33 3.30
C VAL A 167 -1.84 -23.43 3.67
N LYS A 168 -0.63 -23.92 3.48
CA LYS A 168 0.59 -23.18 3.80
C LYS A 168 1.11 -22.43 2.56
N TYR A 169 1.48 -21.17 2.73
CA TYR A 169 2.20 -20.46 1.69
C TYR A 169 3.63 -20.99 1.60
N LYS A 170 4.09 -21.30 0.38
CA LYS A 170 5.39 -21.89 0.12
C LYS A 170 6.55 -21.08 0.73
N GLU A 171 6.46 -19.76 0.62
CA GLU A 171 7.52 -18.82 1.04
C GLU A 171 7.32 -18.31 2.49
N SER A 172 6.43 -18.93 3.30
CA SER A 172 6.12 -18.47 4.64
C SER A 172 6.32 -19.54 5.70
N THR A 173 6.83 -19.13 6.86
CA THR A 173 6.95 -19.98 8.05
C THR A 173 6.08 -19.42 9.17
N LEU A 174 5.60 -20.28 10.07
CA LEU A 174 4.81 -19.84 11.22
C LEU A 174 5.58 -18.82 12.09
N PHE A 175 6.89 -18.99 12.23
CA PHE A 175 7.74 -18.06 12.98
C PHE A 175 7.73 -16.65 12.33
N TYR A 176 7.86 -16.58 10.98
CA TYR A 176 7.78 -15.32 10.25
C TYR A 176 6.41 -14.66 10.43
N GLU A 177 5.34 -15.43 10.26
CA GLU A 177 3.96 -14.93 10.37
C GLU A 177 3.71 -14.33 11.75
N LEU A 178 3.99 -15.11 12.81
CA LEU A 178 3.78 -14.67 14.20
C LEU A 178 4.68 -13.50 14.58
N SER A 179 5.98 -13.56 14.22
CA SER A 179 6.91 -12.47 14.55
C SER A 179 6.49 -11.15 13.91
N MET A 180 6.03 -11.14 12.67
CA MET A 180 5.55 -9.94 12.00
C MET A 180 4.24 -9.42 12.61
N LEU A 181 3.29 -10.31 12.92
CA LEU A 181 2.00 -9.93 13.52
C LEU A 181 2.19 -9.35 14.93
N VAL A 182 2.95 -10.04 15.78
CA VAL A 182 3.24 -9.56 17.14
C VAL A 182 4.02 -8.25 17.10
N SER A 183 5.04 -8.16 16.24
CA SER A 183 5.81 -6.92 16.08
C SER A 183 4.95 -5.75 15.60
N GLY A 184 4.00 -5.99 14.69
CA GLY A 184 3.07 -4.97 14.22
C GLY A 184 2.22 -4.41 15.35
N ILE A 185 1.68 -5.28 16.21
CA ILE A 185 0.88 -4.87 17.39
C ILE A 185 1.74 -4.10 18.39
N LEU A 186 2.91 -4.62 18.74
CA LEU A 186 3.77 -4.00 19.76
C LEU A 186 4.38 -2.68 19.29
N PHE A 187 4.79 -2.60 18.02
CA PHE A 187 5.46 -1.42 17.49
C PHE A 187 4.51 -0.32 17.01
N LEU A 188 3.24 -0.63 16.75
CA LEU A 188 2.29 0.37 16.26
C LEU A 188 2.20 1.60 17.20
N PRO A 189 1.96 1.47 18.53
CA PRO A 189 1.88 2.62 19.41
C PRO A 189 3.21 3.40 19.48
N LEU A 190 4.35 2.69 19.53
CA LEU A 190 5.67 3.32 19.55
C LEU A 190 5.96 4.07 18.24
N ALA A 191 5.61 3.48 17.11
CA ALA A 191 5.79 4.10 15.80
C ALA A 191 4.90 5.33 15.61
N ILE A 192 3.67 5.32 16.14
CA ILE A 192 2.76 6.48 16.12
C ILE A 192 3.38 7.64 16.92
N VAL A 193 3.85 7.39 18.13
CA VAL A 193 4.51 8.40 18.97
C VAL A 193 5.76 8.92 18.27
N HIS A 194 6.62 8.04 17.78
CA HIS A 194 7.83 8.41 17.03
C HIS A 194 7.48 9.25 15.79
N GLY A 195 6.49 8.82 15.00
CA GLY A 195 6.04 9.54 13.81
C GLY A 195 5.46 10.92 14.10
N PHE A 196 4.77 11.06 15.24
CA PHE A 196 4.27 12.35 15.72
C PHE A 196 5.42 13.31 16.05
N PHE A 197 6.41 12.88 16.85
CA PHE A 197 7.59 13.69 17.16
C PHE A 197 8.41 14.07 15.94
N ARG A 198 8.65 13.11 15.01
CA ARG A 198 9.30 13.41 13.72
C ARG A 198 8.57 14.50 12.94
N GLY A 199 7.24 14.50 12.98
CA GLY A 199 6.43 15.52 12.35
C GLY A 199 6.58 16.90 12.97
N LEU A 200 6.69 16.96 14.31
CA LEU A 200 6.88 18.22 15.05
C LEU A 200 8.25 18.89 14.77
N ILE A 201 9.31 18.11 14.71
CA ILE A 201 10.68 18.62 14.47
C ILE A 201 11.04 18.70 12.98
N GLY A 202 10.06 18.52 12.09
CA GLY A 202 10.24 18.68 10.64
C GLY A 202 11.24 17.70 10.00
N LEU A 203 11.50 16.53 10.63
CA LEU A 203 12.48 15.58 10.09
C LEU A 203 12.08 15.09 8.70
N PRO A 204 13.06 14.98 7.77
CA PRO A 204 12.80 14.63 6.39
C PRO A 204 12.18 13.24 6.26
N ARG A 205 11.46 13.04 5.16
CA ARG A 205 10.96 11.75 4.71
C ARG A 205 12.13 10.81 4.44
N ALA A 206 11.93 9.51 4.62
CA ALA A 206 12.96 8.53 4.26
C ALA A 206 12.97 8.37 2.72
N PHE A 207 13.92 9.00 2.08
CA PHE A 207 14.27 8.77 0.68
C PHE A 207 15.67 8.19 0.60
N LYS A 208 15.95 7.41 -0.44
CA LYS A 208 17.31 7.06 -0.80
C LYS A 208 17.99 8.31 -1.37
N ASN A 209 19.21 8.56 -0.96
CA ASN A 209 20.08 9.46 -1.71
C ASN A 209 20.54 8.70 -2.96
N ALA A 210 20.41 9.34 -4.11
CA ALA A 210 20.97 8.82 -5.34
C ALA A 210 22.50 8.74 -5.24
#